data_357ba5e05a436f245faf432a0315d7b7
#
_entry.id   357ba5e05a436f245faf432a0315d7b7
#
_cell.length_a   1.000
_cell.length_b   1.000
_cell.length_c   1.000
_cell.angle_alpha   90.00
_cell.angle_beta   90.00
_cell.angle_gamma   90.00
#
_symmetry.space_group_name_H-M   'P 1'
#
loop_
_entity.id
_entity.type
_entity.pdbx_description
1 polymer ?
#
loop_
_entity_poly.entity_id
_entity_poly.type
_entity_poly.pdbx_seq_one_letter_code
_entity_poly.pdbx_strand_id
1 'polypeptide(L)'
;MSADRDFDVVVIGAGLGGLQCAYILANEGRKVCVLEQNAQLGGSLQVFSRNKRLFDTGVHYLGGLAPGQNLHRYFSYFGILDRLKLHRMDRDGFDRISFEGDPTDYPIAQGYENFVQRLLPHFPREEHALRRYIADVKSTCDRFPLYYLRYAEHNELEDPALQVNARDHIASLTNDVKLRAVLGGSNVLHGGRADRTPFYMHALVQNTYIESAWRCVDGGSQIAKHLAHQARAQGVTILNRKRVVALETDGHGVCALRISDGDRFTCRQVVADIHPAAVLAMLERSAVRPAYRNRVQAMANTIGSFTVHLALEPGVFPYFDHNHYHFRDHDVWAPMNAEATAREGQYMLFTPLTHQGNTHVDSASIMTFMPFSEVERWAGSHNTTAEPGTRNADYEAFKQRKADVVLRTVAQRFPQLASAVRGIWTTTPLTFRDYIGCPEGTTYGIQKEATAPMRTYLSPRTKV
;
A
#
# COMPACT_ATOMS: atom_id res chain seq x y z
N MET A 1 -5.06 -8.03 39.85
CA MET A 1 -6.27 -7.95 39.05
C MET A 1 -6.14 -6.71 38.15
N SER A 2 -5.98 -6.89 36.85
CA SER A 2 -6.01 -5.77 35.91
C SER A 2 -7.39 -5.13 35.94
N ALA A 3 -7.49 -3.81 36.14
CA ALA A 3 -8.76 -3.11 36.12
C ALA A 3 -9.38 -3.24 34.72
N ASP A 4 -10.63 -3.70 34.63
CA ASP A 4 -11.38 -3.72 33.38
C ASP A 4 -11.44 -2.30 32.83
N ARG A 5 -10.95 -2.10 31.59
CA ARG A 5 -10.99 -0.84 30.87
C ARG A 5 -12.19 -0.86 29.96
N ASP A 6 -13.19 -0.04 30.29
CA ASP A 6 -14.47 0.00 29.59
C ASP A 6 -14.49 1.09 28.51
N PHE A 7 -14.87 0.72 27.27
CA PHE A 7 -14.98 1.60 26.10
C PHE A 7 -16.27 1.33 25.33
N ASP A 8 -16.78 2.33 24.62
CA ASP A 8 -17.86 2.09 23.65
C ASP A 8 -17.35 1.31 22.46
N VAL A 9 -16.15 1.69 21.96
CA VAL A 9 -15.53 1.04 20.80
C VAL A 9 -14.05 0.80 21.05
N VAL A 10 -13.59 -0.43 20.76
CA VAL A 10 -12.17 -0.74 20.64
C VAL A 10 -11.81 -0.95 19.18
N VAL A 11 -10.78 -0.24 18.73
CA VAL A 11 -10.20 -0.37 17.39
C VAL A 11 -8.94 -1.22 17.47
N ILE A 12 -8.88 -2.29 16.68
CA ILE A 12 -7.69 -3.16 16.58
C ILE A 12 -6.88 -2.73 15.37
N GLY A 13 -5.65 -2.29 15.61
CA GLY A 13 -4.73 -1.76 14.61
C GLY A 13 -4.75 -0.24 14.54
N ALA A 14 -3.54 0.35 14.57
CA ALA A 14 -3.32 1.78 14.43
C ALA A 14 -2.72 2.11 13.04
N GLY A 15 -3.18 1.39 12.01
CA GLY A 15 -2.97 1.75 10.63
C GLY A 15 -3.75 3.01 10.25
N LEU A 16 -3.67 3.44 8.98
CA LEU A 16 -4.37 4.63 8.51
C LEU A 16 -5.88 4.52 8.74
N GLY A 17 -6.49 3.40 8.37
CA GLY A 17 -7.93 3.16 8.51
C GLY A 17 -8.39 3.15 9.98
N GLY A 18 -7.66 2.45 10.86
CA GLY A 18 -7.99 2.37 12.28
C GLY A 18 -7.93 3.72 12.99
N LEU A 19 -6.89 4.52 12.70
CA LEU A 19 -6.77 5.87 13.24
C LEU A 19 -7.87 6.81 12.73
N GLN A 20 -8.27 6.70 11.45
CA GLN A 20 -9.38 7.45 10.87
C GLN A 20 -10.72 7.06 11.52
N CYS A 21 -11.00 5.76 11.63
CA CYS A 21 -12.20 5.27 12.30
C CYS A 21 -12.27 5.75 13.75
N ALA A 22 -11.16 5.69 14.48
CA ALA A 22 -11.10 6.14 15.86
C ALA A 22 -11.38 7.64 16.00
N TYR A 23 -10.80 8.47 15.12
CA TYR A 23 -11.08 9.91 15.08
C TYR A 23 -12.57 10.20 14.84
N ILE A 24 -13.16 9.58 13.82
CA ILE A 24 -14.57 9.79 13.45
C ILE A 24 -15.48 9.39 14.61
N LEU A 25 -15.28 8.20 15.19
CA LEU A 25 -16.11 7.71 16.28
C LEU A 25 -16.00 8.55 17.54
N ALA A 26 -14.80 9.05 17.86
CA ALA A 26 -14.62 9.96 18.99
C ALA A 26 -15.29 11.32 18.74
N ASN A 27 -15.22 11.84 17.51
CA ASN A 27 -15.90 13.08 17.13
C ASN A 27 -17.43 12.96 17.23
N GLU A 28 -17.96 11.72 17.10
CA GLU A 28 -19.37 11.37 17.34
C GLU A 28 -19.69 11.09 18.83
N GLY A 29 -18.78 11.43 19.74
CA GLY A 29 -18.97 11.31 21.19
C GLY A 29 -18.79 9.91 21.77
N ARG A 30 -18.18 8.95 21.02
CA ARG A 30 -17.89 7.61 21.52
C ARG A 30 -16.59 7.58 22.33
N LYS A 31 -16.57 6.81 23.42
CA LYS A 31 -15.34 6.52 24.17
C LYS A 31 -14.55 5.44 23.44
N VAL A 32 -13.47 5.84 22.77
CA VAL A 32 -12.71 4.98 21.84
C VAL A 32 -11.32 4.64 22.38
N CYS A 33 -10.92 3.36 22.23
CA CYS A 33 -9.55 2.89 22.44
C CYS A 33 -9.00 2.28 21.16
N VAL A 34 -7.77 2.61 20.81
CA VAL A 34 -7.00 1.95 19.73
C VAL A 34 -5.92 1.09 20.36
N LEU A 35 -5.85 -0.19 19.94
CA LEU A 35 -4.84 -1.15 20.37
C LEU A 35 -3.91 -1.49 19.21
N GLU A 36 -2.62 -1.19 19.34
CA GLU A 36 -1.58 -1.45 18.36
C GLU A 36 -0.55 -2.45 18.91
N GLN A 37 -0.23 -3.50 18.17
CA GLN A 37 0.75 -4.50 18.58
C GLN A 37 2.19 -3.99 18.57
N ASN A 38 2.52 -3.11 17.63
CA ASN A 38 3.86 -2.56 17.47
C ASN A 38 4.12 -1.38 18.43
N ALA A 39 5.39 -1.03 18.58
CA ALA A 39 5.79 0.20 19.28
C ALA A 39 5.46 1.46 18.46
N GLN A 40 5.51 1.37 17.14
CA GLN A 40 5.24 2.46 16.21
C GLN A 40 3.84 2.33 15.62
N LEU A 41 3.10 3.44 15.57
CA LEU A 41 1.80 3.52 14.93
C LEU A 41 1.96 3.67 13.40
N GLY A 42 0.90 3.40 12.65
CA GLY A 42 0.81 3.76 11.25
C GLY A 42 0.74 2.60 10.26
N GLY A 43 0.92 1.33 10.69
CA GLY A 43 0.90 0.21 9.76
C GLY A 43 1.92 0.41 8.61
N SER A 44 1.46 0.40 7.36
CA SER A 44 2.31 0.64 6.19
C SER A 44 2.85 2.08 6.06
N LEU A 45 2.40 3.02 6.88
CA LEU A 45 2.97 4.38 6.99
C LEU A 45 4.22 4.43 7.88
N GLN A 46 4.61 3.32 8.50
CA GLN A 46 5.79 3.28 9.35
C GLN A 46 7.06 3.57 8.56
N VAL A 47 8.05 4.06 9.26
CA VAL A 47 9.41 4.25 8.75
C VAL A 47 10.39 3.54 9.68
N PHE A 48 11.55 3.18 9.16
CA PHE A 48 12.64 2.67 9.98
C PHE A 48 13.95 3.39 9.64
N SER A 49 14.89 3.37 10.57
CA SER A 49 16.20 3.99 10.38
C SER A 49 17.31 2.96 10.37
N ARG A 50 18.27 3.16 9.46
CA ARG A 50 19.55 2.42 9.42
C ARG A 50 20.66 3.40 9.08
N ASN A 51 21.76 3.36 9.81
CA ASN A 51 22.90 4.25 9.62
C ASN A 51 22.49 5.74 9.53
N LYS A 52 21.58 6.18 10.40
CA LYS A 52 20.99 7.53 10.44
C LYS A 52 20.20 7.95 9.19
N ARG A 53 19.86 7.02 8.30
CA ARG A 53 19.02 7.24 7.13
C ARG A 53 17.65 6.67 7.38
N LEU A 54 16.63 7.37 6.89
CA LEU A 54 15.24 7.01 7.04
C LEU A 54 14.74 6.29 5.79
N PHE A 55 13.94 5.24 5.99
CA PHE A 55 13.33 4.45 4.92
C PHE A 55 11.83 4.28 5.17
N ASP A 56 11.03 4.58 4.17
CA ASP A 56 9.60 4.28 4.16
C ASP A 56 9.39 2.77 3.96
N THR A 57 8.38 2.21 4.66
CA THR A 57 8.04 0.80 4.53
C THR A 57 7.06 0.51 3.40
N GLY A 58 6.10 1.41 3.14
CA GLY A 58 5.06 1.18 2.14
C GLY A 58 4.56 2.42 1.41
N VAL A 59 4.80 3.64 1.92
CA VAL A 59 4.31 4.86 1.31
C VAL A 59 5.47 5.75 0.86
N HIS A 60 5.84 5.65 -0.40
CA HIS A 60 6.95 6.41 -0.99
C HIS A 60 6.48 7.75 -1.59
N TYR A 61 5.21 7.87 -1.96
CA TYR A 61 4.58 9.08 -2.48
C TYR A 61 3.05 8.97 -2.38
N LEU A 62 2.36 10.10 -2.58
CA LEU A 62 0.92 10.25 -2.40
C LEU A 62 0.33 10.98 -3.60
N GLY A 63 -0.91 10.69 -3.94
CA GLY A 63 -1.66 11.44 -4.93
C GLY A 63 -2.75 12.32 -4.33
N GLY A 64 -3.40 13.15 -5.15
CA GLY A 64 -4.66 13.81 -4.83
C GLY A 64 -4.64 14.82 -3.68
N LEU A 65 -3.53 15.55 -3.48
CA LEU A 65 -3.38 16.51 -2.38
C LEU A 65 -3.54 17.98 -2.78
N ALA A 66 -3.75 18.29 -4.07
CA ALA A 66 -4.07 19.66 -4.46
C ALA A 66 -5.53 20.03 -4.07
N PRO A 67 -5.86 21.34 -3.93
CA PRO A 67 -7.17 21.78 -3.49
C PRO A 67 -8.35 21.14 -4.24
N GLY A 68 -9.30 20.57 -3.49
CA GLY A 68 -10.51 19.94 -4.02
C GLY A 68 -10.36 18.48 -4.44
N GLN A 69 -9.15 17.94 -4.47
CA GLN A 69 -8.88 16.53 -4.80
C GLN A 69 -9.20 15.59 -3.62
N ASN A 70 -9.14 14.28 -3.85
CA ASN A 70 -9.60 13.29 -2.89
C ASN A 70 -8.83 13.34 -1.55
N LEU A 71 -7.51 13.10 -1.52
CA LEU A 71 -6.76 13.09 -0.26
C LEU A 71 -6.68 14.48 0.40
N HIS A 72 -6.74 15.57 -0.38
CA HIS A 72 -6.88 16.92 0.17
C HIS A 72 -8.13 17.03 1.04
N ARG A 73 -9.28 16.51 0.56
CA ARG A 73 -10.55 16.53 1.33
C ARG A 73 -10.45 15.68 2.59
N TYR A 74 -9.89 14.46 2.48
CA TYR A 74 -9.70 13.57 3.63
C TYR A 74 -8.77 14.19 4.67
N PHE A 75 -7.62 14.68 4.28
CA PHE A 75 -6.64 15.22 5.22
C PHE A 75 -7.08 16.55 5.83
N SER A 76 -7.86 17.37 5.09
CA SER A 76 -8.54 18.55 5.64
C SER A 76 -9.56 18.17 6.69
N TYR A 77 -10.40 17.16 6.43
CA TYR A 77 -11.40 16.68 7.39
C TYR A 77 -10.76 16.21 8.70
N PHE A 78 -9.63 15.51 8.62
CA PHE A 78 -8.88 15.06 9.81
C PHE A 78 -8.00 16.15 10.42
N GLY A 79 -7.93 17.36 9.86
CA GLY A 79 -7.12 18.47 10.36
C GLY A 79 -5.61 18.23 10.35
N ILE A 80 -5.14 17.40 9.40
CA ILE A 80 -3.72 17.06 9.29
C ILE A 80 -3.02 17.71 8.09
N LEU A 81 -3.76 18.18 7.07
CA LEU A 81 -3.18 18.64 5.80
C LEU A 81 -2.10 19.71 6.00
N ASP A 82 -2.39 20.77 6.76
CA ASP A 82 -1.48 21.90 6.99
C ASP A 82 -0.29 21.56 7.91
N ARG A 83 -0.30 20.35 8.47
CA ARG A 83 0.76 19.85 9.35
C ARG A 83 1.79 18.99 8.61
N LEU A 84 1.45 18.56 7.40
CA LEU A 84 2.30 17.70 6.58
C LEU A 84 3.33 18.55 5.82
N LYS A 85 4.56 18.09 5.84
CA LYS A 85 5.62 18.65 5.00
C LYS A 85 5.58 17.94 3.65
N LEU A 86 4.99 18.57 2.66
CA LEU A 86 4.72 18.01 1.35
C LEU A 86 5.55 18.71 0.27
N HIS A 87 6.07 17.94 -0.66
CA HIS A 87 6.70 18.40 -1.89
C HIS A 87 5.94 17.86 -3.09
N ARG A 88 5.57 18.73 -4.01
CA ARG A 88 4.92 18.31 -5.26
C ARG A 88 5.99 17.79 -6.22
N MET A 89 5.83 16.56 -6.69
CA MET A 89 6.75 15.90 -7.61
C MET A 89 6.70 16.51 -9.01
N ASP A 90 7.64 16.10 -9.87
CA ASP A 90 7.72 16.51 -11.28
C ASP A 90 6.33 16.45 -11.94
N ARG A 91 5.87 17.61 -12.42
CA ARG A 91 4.54 17.71 -13.04
C ARG A 91 4.49 17.04 -14.40
N ASP A 92 5.62 16.94 -15.07
CA ASP A 92 5.74 16.44 -16.43
C ASP A 92 6.08 14.96 -16.51
N GLY A 93 6.33 14.32 -15.35
CA GLY A 93 6.66 12.90 -15.31
C GLY A 93 6.97 12.44 -13.89
N PHE A 94 5.99 12.43 -12.98
CA PHE A 94 6.16 11.99 -11.59
C PHE A 94 6.50 10.51 -11.46
N ASP A 95 6.08 9.69 -12.42
CA ASP A 95 6.53 8.32 -12.64
C ASP A 95 7.05 8.20 -14.07
N ARG A 96 8.07 7.40 -14.28
CA ARG A 96 8.65 7.10 -15.59
C ARG A 96 8.64 5.61 -15.81
N ILE A 97 7.88 5.17 -16.82
CA ILE A 97 7.83 3.78 -17.24
C ILE A 97 8.96 3.53 -18.23
N SER A 98 9.71 2.46 -18.06
CA SER A 98 10.79 2.08 -18.96
C SER A 98 10.84 0.56 -19.18
N PHE A 99 11.43 0.13 -20.29
CA PHE A 99 11.53 -1.28 -20.67
C PHE A 99 12.98 -1.66 -20.94
N GLU A 100 13.34 -2.92 -20.69
CA GLU A 100 14.68 -3.42 -20.99
C GLU A 100 14.98 -3.30 -22.49
N GLY A 101 16.16 -2.80 -22.84
CA GLY A 101 16.56 -2.55 -24.22
C GLY A 101 15.93 -1.33 -24.89
N ASP A 102 15.00 -0.62 -24.24
CA ASP A 102 14.44 0.65 -24.72
C ASP A 102 15.10 1.83 -23.95
N PRO A 103 15.80 2.75 -24.63
CA PRO A 103 16.42 3.89 -23.96
C PRO A 103 15.41 4.95 -23.51
N THR A 104 14.14 4.84 -23.92
CA THR A 104 13.09 5.82 -23.68
C THR A 104 12.48 5.67 -22.29
N ASP A 105 12.27 6.79 -21.60
CA ASP A 105 11.41 6.91 -20.44
C ASP A 105 10.06 7.47 -20.87
N TYR A 106 8.98 6.75 -20.55
CA TYR A 106 7.60 7.16 -20.83
C TYR A 106 7.03 7.87 -19.62
N PRO A 107 6.83 9.21 -19.69
CA PRO A 107 6.44 9.98 -18.52
C PRO A 107 4.96 9.84 -18.20
N ILE A 108 4.64 9.59 -16.95
CA ILE A 108 3.29 9.69 -16.41
C ILE A 108 3.16 11.06 -15.73
N ALA A 109 2.46 11.97 -16.39
CA ALA A 109 2.40 13.37 -15.99
C ALA A 109 1.17 13.70 -15.11
N GLN A 110 1.29 14.76 -14.31
CA GLN A 110 0.19 15.30 -13.51
C GLN A 110 -0.70 16.20 -14.37
N GLY A 111 -2.01 16.08 -14.19
CA GLY A 111 -3.03 16.78 -14.94
C GLY A 111 -3.43 16.02 -16.21
N TYR A 112 -4.74 15.91 -16.44
CA TYR A 112 -5.29 15.07 -17.51
C TYR A 112 -4.82 15.46 -18.90
N GLU A 113 -4.83 16.74 -19.22
CA GLU A 113 -4.35 17.22 -20.52
C GLU A 113 -2.83 17.06 -20.62
N ASN A 114 -2.07 17.38 -19.56
CA ASN A 114 -0.64 17.22 -19.54
C ASN A 114 -0.22 15.75 -19.71
N PHE A 115 -0.95 14.80 -19.09
CA PHE A 115 -0.75 13.37 -19.30
C PHE A 115 -0.81 12.98 -20.78
N VAL A 116 -1.84 13.45 -21.50
CA VAL A 116 -1.99 13.22 -22.94
C VAL A 116 -0.84 13.86 -23.71
N GLN A 117 -0.56 15.13 -23.45
CA GLN A 117 0.48 15.90 -24.16
C GLN A 117 1.89 15.35 -23.98
N ARG A 118 2.20 14.79 -22.80
CA ARG A 118 3.52 14.18 -22.55
C ARG A 118 3.71 12.81 -23.19
N LEU A 119 2.65 12.06 -23.40
CA LEU A 119 2.70 10.77 -24.09
C LEU A 119 2.60 10.87 -25.60
N LEU A 120 1.95 11.89 -26.14
CA LEU A 120 1.78 12.08 -27.60
C LEU A 120 3.08 12.05 -28.42
N PRO A 121 4.20 12.65 -28.01
CA PRO A 121 5.46 12.56 -28.76
C PRO A 121 5.98 11.13 -28.94
N HIS A 122 5.64 10.24 -27.99
CA HIS A 122 6.01 8.82 -28.03
C HIS A 122 4.99 7.97 -28.79
N PHE A 123 3.74 8.42 -28.88
CA PHE A 123 2.59 7.72 -29.50
C PHE A 123 1.76 8.66 -30.37
N PRO A 124 2.32 9.21 -31.48
CA PRO A 124 1.70 10.30 -32.23
C PRO A 124 0.40 9.91 -32.93
N ARG A 125 0.12 8.61 -33.08
CA ARG A 125 -1.11 8.12 -33.72
C ARG A 125 -2.19 7.71 -32.71
N GLU A 126 -1.92 7.84 -31.42
CA GLU A 126 -2.73 7.28 -30.35
C GLU A 126 -3.46 8.35 -29.50
N GLU A 127 -3.60 9.58 -30.03
CA GLU A 127 -4.28 10.66 -29.30
C GLU A 127 -5.69 10.27 -28.86
N HIS A 128 -6.45 9.62 -29.75
CA HIS A 128 -7.80 9.18 -29.43
C HIS A 128 -7.81 8.17 -28.26
N ALA A 129 -6.91 7.20 -28.27
CA ALA A 129 -6.78 6.20 -27.19
C ALA A 129 -6.40 6.84 -25.86
N LEU A 130 -5.44 7.76 -25.86
CA LEU A 130 -5.02 8.49 -24.67
C LEU A 130 -6.15 9.33 -24.08
N ARG A 131 -6.86 10.09 -24.90
CA ARG A 131 -8.02 10.90 -24.47
C ARG A 131 -9.15 10.02 -23.94
N ARG A 132 -9.42 8.90 -24.61
CA ARG A 132 -10.42 7.94 -24.17
C ARG A 132 -10.06 7.31 -22.84
N TYR A 133 -8.80 6.88 -22.67
CA TYR A 133 -8.31 6.34 -21.39
C TYR A 133 -8.56 7.30 -20.22
N ILE A 134 -8.18 8.58 -20.39
CA ILE A 134 -8.39 9.59 -19.34
C ILE A 134 -9.88 9.84 -19.06
N ALA A 135 -10.71 9.87 -20.10
CA ALA A 135 -12.17 10.01 -19.93
C ALA A 135 -12.76 8.83 -19.15
N ASP A 136 -12.33 7.60 -19.47
CA ASP A 136 -12.79 6.39 -18.80
C ASP A 136 -12.30 6.31 -17.33
N VAL A 137 -11.07 6.73 -17.05
CA VAL A 137 -10.55 6.86 -15.67
C VAL A 137 -11.42 7.82 -14.86
N LYS A 138 -11.68 9.02 -15.37
CA LYS A 138 -12.50 10.03 -14.69
C LYS A 138 -13.94 9.56 -14.47
N SER A 139 -14.60 9.08 -15.53
CA SER A 139 -15.98 8.61 -15.43
C SER A 139 -16.15 7.43 -14.49
N THR A 140 -15.13 6.57 -14.40
CA THR A 140 -15.11 5.48 -13.41
C THR A 140 -15.00 6.01 -12.00
N CYS A 141 -14.12 6.99 -11.73
CA CYS A 141 -14.01 7.59 -10.39
C CYS A 141 -15.29 8.28 -9.94
N ASP A 142 -16.03 8.91 -10.83
CA ASP A 142 -17.31 9.58 -10.50
C ASP A 142 -18.41 8.60 -10.07
N ARG A 143 -18.28 7.30 -10.39
CA ARG A 143 -19.18 6.22 -9.93
C ARG A 143 -18.96 5.82 -8.47
N PHE A 144 -17.85 6.25 -7.85
CA PHE A 144 -17.50 5.97 -6.46
C PHE A 144 -17.47 7.26 -5.65
N PRO A 145 -18.64 7.81 -5.24
CA PRO A 145 -18.73 9.13 -4.64
C PRO A 145 -17.95 9.27 -3.33
N LEU A 146 -17.80 8.19 -2.55
CA LEU A 146 -16.98 8.19 -1.33
C LEU A 146 -15.49 8.49 -1.63
N TYR A 147 -15.02 8.20 -2.84
CA TYR A 147 -13.67 8.57 -3.26
C TYR A 147 -13.40 10.08 -3.13
N TYR A 148 -14.44 10.92 -3.30
CA TYR A 148 -14.40 12.37 -3.10
C TYR A 148 -15.13 12.85 -1.83
N LEU A 149 -15.34 11.99 -0.84
CA LEU A 149 -16.14 12.27 0.37
C LEU A 149 -17.55 12.79 0.03
N ARG A 150 -18.22 12.16 -0.90
CA ARG A 150 -19.62 12.43 -1.26
C ARG A 150 -20.49 11.27 -0.82
N TYR A 151 -21.77 11.52 -0.58
CA TYR A 151 -22.74 10.45 -0.33
C TYR A 151 -23.02 9.68 -1.60
N ALA A 152 -23.14 8.34 -1.48
CA ALA A 152 -23.61 7.50 -2.56
C ALA A 152 -25.13 7.61 -2.71
N GLU A 153 -25.59 7.86 -3.94
CA GLU A 153 -27.03 7.89 -4.29
C GLU A 153 -27.50 6.52 -4.80
N HIS A 154 -26.59 5.59 -5.05
CA HIS A 154 -26.85 4.26 -5.59
C HIS A 154 -26.03 3.20 -4.85
N ASN A 155 -26.38 1.92 -5.06
CA ASN A 155 -25.65 0.80 -4.51
C ASN A 155 -24.38 0.53 -5.36
N GLU A 156 -23.23 0.97 -4.89
CA GLU A 156 -21.94 0.78 -5.59
C GLU A 156 -21.61 -0.70 -5.85
N LEU A 157 -22.18 -1.64 -5.07
CA LEU A 157 -21.95 -3.09 -5.23
C LEU A 157 -22.65 -3.68 -6.47
N GLU A 158 -23.61 -2.96 -7.04
CA GLU A 158 -24.34 -3.36 -8.26
C GLU A 158 -23.78 -2.67 -9.50
N ASP A 159 -22.75 -1.83 -9.37
CA ASP A 159 -22.20 -1.09 -10.50
C ASP A 159 -21.49 -2.04 -11.49
N PRO A 160 -21.86 -2.01 -12.77
CA PRO A 160 -21.21 -2.82 -13.81
C PRO A 160 -19.70 -2.58 -13.93
N ALA A 161 -19.19 -1.42 -13.53
CA ALA A 161 -17.76 -1.11 -13.53
C ALA A 161 -16.94 -2.07 -12.66
N LEU A 162 -17.56 -2.73 -11.67
CA LEU A 162 -16.90 -3.74 -10.85
C LEU A 162 -16.44 -4.97 -11.65
N GLN A 163 -17.08 -5.25 -12.81
CA GLN A 163 -16.85 -6.43 -13.63
C GLN A 163 -15.93 -6.16 -14.84
N VAL A 164 -15.53 -4.92 -15.07
CA VAL A 164 -14.62 -4.57 -16.17
C VAL A 164 -13.20 -4.95 -15.80
N ASN A 165 -12.56 -5.83 -16.58
CA ASN A 165 -11.15 -6.20 -16.36
C ASN A 165 -10.22 -5.08 -16.81
N ALA A 166 -9.22 -4.72 -16.00
CA ALA A 166 -8.32 -3.59 -16.25
C ALA A 166 -7.45 -3.78 -17.50
N ARG A 167 -6.80 -4.96 -17.65
CA ARG A 167 -5.97 -5.26 -18.82
C ARG A 167 -6.79 -5.25 -20.09
N ASP A 168 -7.93 -5.92 -20.08
CA ASP A 168 -8.76 -6.07 -21.28
C ASP A 168 -9.38 -4.74 -21.68
N HIS A 169 -9.76 -3.89 -20.70
CA HIS A 169 -10.21 -2.53 -20.96
C HIS A 169 -9.12 -1.71 -21.64
N ILE A 170 -7.90 -1.67 -21.09
CA ILE A 170 -6.78 -0.95 -21.71
C ILE A 170 -6.48 -1.51 -23.12
N ALA A 171 -6.53 -2.83 -23.27
CA ALA A 171 -6.31 -3.48 -24.57
C ALA A 171 -7.37 -3.13 -25.62
N SER A 172 -8.59 -2.77 -25.21
CA SER A 172 -9.66 -2.34 -26.11
C SER A 172 -9.48 -0.92 -26.66
N LEU A 173 -8.63 -0.10 -26.05
CA LEU A 173 -8.43 1.31 -26.41
C LEU A 173 -7.46 1.49 -27.57
N THR A 174 -6.49 0.60 -27.72
CA THR A 174 -5.41 0.69 -28.72
C THR A 174 -4.88 -0.68 -29.11
N ASN A 175 -4.32 -0.80 -30.31
CA ASN A 175 -3.55 -1.96 -30.76
C ASN A 175 -2.03 -1.81 -30.51
N ASP A 176 -1.57 -0.64 -30.11
CA ASP A 176 -0.15 -0.42 -29.79
C ASP A 176 0.19 -1.13 -28.46
N VAL A 177 0.97 -2.21 -28.56
CA VAL A 177 1.36 -3.04 -27.42
C VAL A 177 2.16 -2.25 -26.40
N LYS A 178 3.03 -1.34 -26.86
CA LYS A 178 3.85 -0.50 -25.98
C LYS A 178 3.00 0.51 -25.23
N LEU A 179 2.03 1.15 -25.88
CA LEU A 179 1.10 2.05 -25.20
C LEU A 179 0.26 1.31 -24.16
N ARG A 180 -0.23 0.09 -24.48
CA ARG A 180 -0.91 -0.77 -23.49
C ARG A 180 -0.05 -1.01 -22.26
N ALA A 181 1.25 -1.29 -22.46
CA ALA A 181 2.19 -1.51 -21.37
C ALA A 181 2.44 -0.24 -20.54
N VAL A 182 2.57 0.93 -21.18
CA VAL A 182 2.73 2.22 -20.50
C VAL A 182 1.49 2.55 -19.66
N LEU A 183 0.28 2.42 -20.22
CA LEU A 183 -0.97 2.67 -19.49
C LEU A 183 -1.22 1.67 -18.36
N GLY A 184 -0.79 0.42 -18.55
CA GLY A 184 -0.89 -0.64 -17.54
C GLY A 184 0.24 -0.66 -16.52
N GLY A 185 1.36 0.05 -16.74
CA GLY A 185 2.58 -0.07 -15.94
C GLY A 185 2.45 0.31 -14.47
N SER A 186 1.46 1.11 -14.13
CA SER A 186 1.13 1.46 -12.75
C SER A 186 0.27 0.41 -12.01
N ASN A 187 -0.04 -0.74 -12.64
CA ASN A 187 -0.71 -1.86 -11.98
C ASN A 187 0.03 -2.32 -10.72
N VAL A 188 1.33 -2.07 -10.66
CA VAL A 188 2.20 -2.31 -9.50
C VAL A 188 1.68 -1.63 -8.23
N LEU A 189 0.98 -0.49 -8.35
CA LEU A 189 0.47 0.29 -7.22
C LEU A 189 -0.77 -0.34 -6.54
N HIS A 190 -1.33 -1.38 -7.11
CA HIS A 190 -2.48 -2.10 -6.55
C HIS A 190 -2.38 -3.62 -6.66
N GLY A 191 -1.19 -4.14 -7.00
CA GLY A 191 -0.96 -5.58 -7.15
C GLY A 191 -1.81 -6.21 -8.26
N GLY A 192 -1.93 -5.52 -9.40
CA GLY A 192 -2.90 -5.82 -10.44
C GLY A 192 -2.55 -7.06 -11.26
N ARG A 193 -3.35 -8.14 -11.14
CA ARG A 193 -3.25 -9.33 -11.99
C ARG A 193 -4.00 -9.15 -13.31
N ALA A 194 -3.42 -9.65 -14.38
CA ALA A 194 -3.97 -9.59 -15.73
C ALA A 194 -5.38 -10.18 -15.85
N ASP A 195 -5.62 -11.33 -15.18
CA ASP A 195 -6.84 -12.13 -15.30
C ASP A 195 -7.96 -11.72 -14.32
N ARG A 196 -7.66 -10.86 -13.33
CA ARG A 196 -8.57 -10.63 -12.19
C ARG A 196 -8.89 -9.19 -11.92
N THR A 197 -7.93 -8.28 -12.07
CA THR A 197 -8.04 -6.92 -11.54
C THR A 197 -9.14 -6.11 -12.22
N PRO A 198 -10.10 -5.57 -11.45
CA PRO A 198 -11.11 -4.67 -11.99
C PRO A 198 -10.53 -3.32 -12.42
N PHE A 199 -11.06 -2.75 -13.50
CA PHE A 199 -10.62 -1.46 -14.01
C PHE A 199 -10.87 -0.32 -13.02
N TYR A 200 -11.92 -0.39 -12.20
CA TYR A 200 -12.18 0.66 -11.20
C TYR A 200 -11.03 0.81 -10.21
N MET A 201 -10.38 -0.28 -9.79
CA MET A 201 -9.21 -0.19 -8.90
C MET A 201 -8.06 0.53 -9.58
N HIS A 202 -7.78 0.17 -10.83
CA HIS A 202 -6.78 0.84 -11.64
C HIS A 202 -7.11 2.33 -11.79
N ALA A 203 -8.37 2.65 -12.14
CA ALA A 203 -8.83 4.01 -12.37
C ALA A 203 -8.72 4.89 -11.10
N LEU A 204 -9.21 4.42 -9.95
CA LEU A 204 -9.15 5.16 -8.69
C LEU A 204 -7.71 5.46 -8.26
N VAL A 205 -6.81 4.47 -8.39
CA VAL A 205 -5.39 4.65 -8.06
C VAL A 205 -4.74 5.62 -9.05
N GLN A 206 -4.90 5.41 -10.36
CA GLN A 206 -4.33 6.28 -11.39
C GLN A 206 -4.80 7.71 -11.28
N ASN A 207 -6.11 7.90 -11.11
CA ASN A 207 -6.69 9.23 -11.00
C ASN A 207 -6.07 10.03 -9.87
N THR A 208 -5.88 9.40 -8.69
CA THR A 208 -5.28 10.04 -7.53
C THR A 208 -3.92 10.67 -7.87
N TYR A 209 -3.07 9.94 -8.59
CA TYR A 209 -1.72 10.42 -8.95
C TYR A 209 -1.71 11.34 -10.18
N ILE A 210 -2.56 11.09 -11.19
CA ILE A 210 -2.68 11.97 -12.36
C ILE A 210 -3.23 13.34 -11.93
N GLU A 211 -4.14 13.41 -10.98
CA GLU A 211 -4.60 14.70 -10.45
C GLU A 211 -3.45 15.49 -9.83
N SER A 212 -2.65 14.88 -8.97
CA SER A 212 -1.39 15.43 -8.47
C SER A 212 -0.59 14.40 -7.68
N ALA A 213 0.73 14.45 -7.76
CA ALA A 213 1.64 13.54 -7.05
C ALA A 213 2.57 14.30 -6.11
N TRP A 214 2.78 13.76 -4.89
CA TRP A 214 3.47 14.44 -3.79
C TRP A 214 4.35 13.48 -3.01
N ARG A 215 5.45 13.98 -2.46
CA ARG A 215 6.24 13.29 -1.45
C ARG A 215 6.10 13.93 -0.08
N CYS A 216 6.11 13.08 0.94
CA CYS A 216 6.33 13.53 2.30
C CYS A 216 7.82 13.81 2.53
N VAL A 217 8.17 15.04 2.87
CA VAL A 217 9.53 15.38 3.27
C VAL A 217 9.84 14.70 4.61
N ASP A 218 10.94 13.97 4.72
CA ASP A 218 11.31 13.16 5.88
C ASP A 218 10.35 11.97 6.14
N GLY A 219 9.68 11.45 5.10
CA GLY A 219 8.93 10.19 5.12
C GLY A 219 7.44 10.29 5.48
N GLY A 220 6.71 9.20 5.18
CA GLY A 220 5.26 9.10 5.28
C GLY A 220 4.72 8.95 6.70
N SER A 221 5.54 8.61 7.69
CA SER A 221 5.08 8.40 9.09
C SER A 221 4.48 9.63 9.75
N GLN A 222 4.75 10.83 9.22
CA GLN A 222 4.14 12.08 9.68
C GLN A 222 2.60 12.05 9.56
N ILE A 223 2.03 11.35 8.57
CA ILE A 223 0.59 11.19 8.40
C ILE A 223 -0.02 10.51 9.64
N ALA A 224 0.50 9.34 10.00
CA ALA A 224 0.04 8.60 11.17
C ALA A 224 0.26 9.36 12.47
N LYS A 225 1.41 10.05 12.60
CA LYS A 225 1.73 10.88 13.77
C LYS A 225 0.71 12.00 13.97
N HIS A 226 0.40 12.75 12.91
CA HIS A 226 -0.54 13.86 13.01
C HIS A 226 -1.98 13.37 13.19
N LEU A 227 -2.38 12.29 12.52
CA LEU A 227 -3.70 11.70 12.69
C LEU A 227 -3.89 11.16 14.12
N ALA A 228 -2.90 10.46 14.67
CA ALA A 228 -2.93 10.00 16.05
C ALA A 228 -2.99 11.19 17.06
N HIS A 229 -2.30 12.29 16.76
CA HIS A 229 -2.38 13.51 17.57
C HIS A 229 -3.80 14.09 17.54
N GLN A 230 -4.42 14.20 16.38
CA GLN A 230 -5.79 14.69 16.24
C GLN A 230 -6.80 13.75 16.91
N ALA A 231 -6.65 12.44 16.77
CA ALA A 231 -7.50 11.46 17.45
C ALA A 231 -7.41 11.60 18.99
N ARG A 232 -6.20 11.74 19.53
CA ARG A 232 -6.01 11.99 20.99
C ARG A 232 -6.65 13.32 21.43
N ALA A 233 -6.61 14.35 20.62
CA ALA A 233 -7.29 15.63 20.91
C ALA A 233 -8.82 15.49 21.00
N GLN A 234 -9.38 14.47 20.33
CA GLN A 234 -10.80 14.09 20.45
C GLN A 234 -11.06 13.09 21.60
N GLY A 235 -10.08 12.82 22.45
CA GLY A 235 -10.25 11.93 23.61
C GLY A 235 -9.98 10.44 23.32
N VAL A 236 -9.46 10.08 22.14
CA VAL A 236 -9.11 8.68 21.83
C VAL A 236 -7.93 8.22 22.69
N THR A 237 -8.10 7.10 23.39
CA THR A 237 -7.00 6.38 24.04
C THR A 237 -6.26 5.54 23.01
N ILE A 238 -4.97 5.78 22.79
CA ILE A 238 -4.15 4.99 21.84
C ILE A 238 -3.04 4.30 22.63
N LEU A 239 -3.05 2.97 22.63
CA LEU A 239 -2.10 2.11 23.34
C LEU A 239 -1.31 1.27 22.35
N ASN A 240 -0.01 1.45 22.32
CA ASN A 240 0.93 0.62 21.56
C ASN A 240 1.46 -0.56 22.38
N ARG A 241 2.12 -1.54 21.73
CA ARG A 241 2.58 -2.80 22.34
C ARG A 241 1.45 -3.59 23.02
N LYS A 242 0.23 -3.47 22.48
CA LYS A 242 -0.98 -4.16 22.96
C LYS A 242 -1.51 -5.08 21.85
N ARG A 243 -0.96 -6.29 21.81
CA ARG A 243 -1.36 -7.30 20.83
C ARG A 243 -2.65 -8.00 21.28
N VAL A 244 -3.73 -7.80 20.56
CA VAL A 244 -4.99 -8.54 20.78
C VAL A 244 -4.81 -9.99 20.36
N VAL A 245 -5.18 -10.93 21.23
CA VAL A 245 -5.03 -12.38 21.00
C VAL A 245 -6.35 -13.12 20.97
N ALA A 246 -7.41 -12.56 21.55
CA ALA A 246 -8.75 -13.16 21.51
C ALA A 246 -9.85 -12.09 21.59
N LEU A 247 -10.98 -12.38 20.96
CA LEU A 247 -12.25 -11.67 21.06
C LEU A 247 -13.25 -12.53 21.82
N GLU A 248 -13.76 -11.98 22.91
CA GLU A 248 -14.78 -12.65 23.75
C GLU A 248 -16.17 -12.23 23.31
N THR A 249 -17.10 -13.18 23.23
CA THR A 249 -18.48 -12.95 22.82
C THR A 249 -19.46 -13.39 23.90
N ASP A 250 -20.60 -12.70 24.03
CA ASP A 250 -21.65 -12.94 25.03
C ASP A 250 -23.00 -13.41 24.45
N GLY A 251 -23.02 -13.79 23.18
CA GLY A 251 -24.24 -14.17 22.46
C GLY A 251 -24.96 -12.99 21.79
N HIS A 252 -24.62 -11.75 22.12
CA HIS A 252 -25.10 -10.53 21.45
C HIS A 252 -24.05 -9.93 20.52
N GLY A 253 -22.77 -10.28 20.72
CA GLY A 253 -21.65 -9.81 19.93
C GLY A 253 -20.34 -9.90 20.70
N VAL A 254 -19.32 -9.19 20.19
CA VAL A 254 -18.04 -9.07 20.91
C VAL A 254 -18.23 -8.16 22.13
N CYS A 255 -17.90 -8.65 23.33
CA CYS A 255 -18.04 -7.91 24.58
C CYS A 255 -16.68 -7.53 25.23
N ALA A 256 -15.59 -8.24 24.88
CA ALA A 256 -14.28 -7.94 25.40
C ALA A 256 -13.15 -8.45 24.48
N LEU A 257 -11.94 -7.93 24.73
CA LEU A 257 -10.70 -8.32 24.07
C LEU A 257 -9.67 -8.75 25.10
N ARG A 258 -8.92 -9.81 24.82
CA ARG A 258 -7.73 -10.22 25.61
C ARG A 258 -6.45 -9.83 24.88
N ILE A 259 -5.50 -9.34 25.64
CA ILE A 259 -4.19 -8.89 25.18
C ILE A 259 -3.14 -9.93 25.58
N SER A 260 -2.06 -10.01 24.82
CA SER A 260 -0.97 -10.98 25.05
C SER A 260 -0.27 -10.83 26.41
N ASP A 261 -0.31 -9.66 27.03
CA ASP A 261 0.27 -9.36 28.35
C ASP A 261 -0.70 -9.63 29.52
N GLY A 262 -1.91 -10.12 29.25
CA GLY A 262 -2.94 -10.45 30.23
C GLY A 262 -3.95 -9.33 30.50
N ASP A 263 -3.79 -8.14 29.93
CA ASP A 263 -4.80 -7.08 30.01
C ASP A 263 -6.10 -7.51 29.31
N ARG A 264 -7.22 -7.00 29.84
CA ARG A 264 -8.57 -7.20 29.27
C ARG A 264 -9.25 -5.86 29.08
N PHE A 265 -9.89 -5.67 27.92
CA PHE A 265 -10.65 -4.47 27.57
C PHE A 265 -12.09 -4.87 27.26
N THR A 266 -13.05 -4.26 27.98
CA THR A 266 -14.47 -4.42 27.69
C THR A 266 -14.92 -3.36 26.70
N CYS A 267 -15.86 -3.71 25.83
CA CYS A 267 -16.40 -2.81 24.82
C CYS A 267 -17.78 -3.25 24.36
N ARG A 268 -18.50 -2.31 23.73
CA ARG A 268 -19.79 -2.60 23.07
C ARG A 268 -19.61 -2.99 21.61
N GLN A 269 -18.54 -2.50 20.99
CA GLN A 269 -18.26 -2.75 19.58
C GLN A 269 -16.76 -2.85 19.34
N VAL A 270 -16.37 -3.61 18.33
CA VAL A 270 -15.00 -3.70 17.84
C VAL A 270 -14.93 -3.28 16.38
N VAL A 271 -13.98 -2.42 16.06
CA VAL A 271 -13.55 -2.14 14.67
C VAL A 271 -12.19 -2.78 14.48
N ALA A 272 -12.06 -3.67 13.48
CA ALA A 272 -10.80 -4.34 13.21
C ALA A 272 -10.18 -3.80 11.90
N ASP A 273 -9.12 -3.01 12.02
CA ASP A 273 -8.30 -2.50 10.91
C ASP A 273 -7.08 -3.41 10.70
N ILE A 274 -7.36 -4.71 10.57
CA ILE A 274 -6.38 -5.77 10.34
C ILE A 274 -6.93 -6.75 9.32
N HIS A 275 -6.09 -7.65 8.81
CA HIS A 275 -6.52 -8.63 7.82
C HIS A 275 -7.69 -9.50 8.34
N PRO A 276 -8.78 -9.70 7.57
CA PRO A 276 -9.98 -10.39 8.03
C PRO A 276 -9.74 -11.83 8.53
N ALA A 277 -8.78 -12.55 7.94
CA ALA A 277 -8.40 -13.88 8.42
C ALA A 277 -7.81 -13.85 9.84
N ALA A 278 -7.09 -12.77 10.22
CA ALA A 278 -6.56 -12.60 11.57
C ALA A 278 -7.69 -12.33 12.57
N VAL A 279 -8.72 -11.56 12.20
CA VAL A 279 -9.92 -11.36 13.02
C VAL A 279 -10.60 -12.70 13.32
N LEU A 280 -10.79 -13.52 12.28
CA LEU A 280 -11.42 -14.84 12.44
C LEU A 280 -10.58 -15.80 13.29
N ALA A 281 -9.27 -15.66 13.32
CA ALA A 281 -8.39 -16.45 14.18
C ALA A 281 -8.55 -16.11 15.68
N MET A 282 -8.93 -14.86 16.00
CA MET A 282 -9.17 -14.39 17.36
C MET A 282 -10.57 -14.76 17.91
N LEU A 283 -11.51 -15.10 17.02
CA LEU A 283 -12.89 -15.48 17.37
C LEU A 283 -13.00 -16.98 17.59
N GLU A 284 -13.81 -17.39 18.59
CA GLU A 284 -14.21 -18.76 18.75
C GLU A 284 -14.84 -19.32 17.46
N ARG A 285 -14.68 -20.63 17.23
CA ARG A 285 -15.19 -21.26 15.99
C ARG A 285 -16.68 -21.15 15.86
N SER A 286 -17.41 -21.20 16.97
CA SER A 286 -18.88 -21.09 17.07
C SER A 286 -19.40 -19.68 16.77
N ALA A 287 -18.61 -18.64 16.95
CA ALA A 287 -19.03 -17.25 16.79
C ALA A 287 -19.42 -16.88 15.36
N VAL A 288 -18.87 -17.54 14.35
CA VAL A 288 -19.20 -17.31 12.95
C VAL A 288 -19.51 -18.61 12.20
N ARG A 289 -20.42 -18.53 11.22
CA ARG A 289 -20.80 -19.71 10.41
C ARG A 289 -19.58 -20.31 9.71
N PRO A 290 -19.41 -21.65 9.69
CA PRO A 290 -18.28 -22.29 9.02
C PRO A 290 -18.11 -21.87 7.56
N ALA A 291 -19.20 -21.74 6.80
CA ALA A 291 -19.17 -21.30 5.41
C ALA A 291 -18.56 -19.89 5.24
N TYR A 292 -18.86 -18.96 6.15
CA TYR A 292 -18.26 -17.62 6.12
C TYR A 292 -16.76 -17.68 6.43
N ARG A 293 -16.37 -18.43 7.48
CA ARG A 293 -14.97 -18.63 7.85
C ARG A 293 -14.16 -19.22 6.69
N ASN A 294 -14.67 -20.31 6.10
CA ASN A 294 -14.02 -20.97 4.97
C ASN A 294 -13.89 -20.03 3.76
N ARG A 295 -14.92 -19.25 3.46
CA ARG A 295 -14.89 -18.26 2.37
C ARG A 295 -13.79 -17.21 2.58
N VAL A 296 -13.69 -16.63 3.78
CA VAL A 296 -12.69 -15.61 4.08
C VAL A 296 -11.27 -16.18 4.05
N GLN A 297 -11.09 -17.40 4.59
CA GLN A 297 -9.79 -18.09 4.58
C GLN A 297 -9.33 -18.51 3.17
N ALA A 298 -10.26 -18.74 2.26
CA ALA A 298 -9.99 -19.09 0.87
C ALA A 298 -9.75 -17.88 -0.06
N MET A 299 -9.90 -16.65 0.44
CA MET A 299 -9.62 -15.46 -0.37
C MET A 299 -8.14 -15.35 -0.64
N ALA A 300 -7.79 -15.24 -1.93
CA ALA A 300 -6.42 -15.01 -2.35
C ALA A 300 -5.93 -13.62 -1.94
N ASN A 301 -4.67 -13.53 -1.55
CA ASN A 301 -3.99 -12.27 -1.29
C ASN A 301 -3.26 -11.77 -2.53
N THR A 302 -3.01 -10.46 -2.60
CA THR A 302 -2.07 -9.90 -3.58
C THR A 302 -0.65 -10.33 -3.25
N ILE A 303 0.22 -10.25 -4.23
CA ILE A 303 1.63 -10.61 -4.09
C ILE A 303 2.32 -9.75 -3.01
N GLY A 304 3.35 -10.31 -2.37
CA GLY A 304 4.25 -9.58 -1.49
C GLY A 304 5.37 -8.88 -2.26
N SER A 305 6.25 -8.19 -1.53
CA SER A 305 7.38 -7.47 -2.11
C SER A 305 8.73 -7.88 -1.50
N PHE A 306 9.77 -7.72 -2.31
CA PHE A 306 11.16 -7.71 -1.88
C PHE A 306 11.73 -6.32 -2.11
N THR A 307 12.25 -5.69 -1.07
CA THR A 307 12.80 -4.34 -1.17
C THR A 307 14.24 -4.32 -0.71
N VAL A 308 15.11 -3.70 -1.51
CA VAL A 308 16.50 -3.39 -1.18
C VAL A 308 16.58 -1.93 -0.76
N HIS A 309 16.95 -1.70 0.48
CA HIS A 309 17.14 -0.38 1.06
C HIS A 309 18.65 -0.07 1.10
N LEU A 310 19.04 1.05 0.53
CA LEU A 310 20.43 1.42 0.31
C LEU A 310 20.81 2.65 1.13
N ALA A 311 21.87 2.56 1.91
CA ALA A 311 22.63 3.73 2.32
C ALA A 311 23.63 4.07 1.21
N LEU A 312 23.67 5.32 0.81
CA LEU A 312 24.49 5.80 -0.29
C LEU A 312 25.54 6.80 0.20
N GLU A 313 26.63 6.91 -0.55
CA GLU A 313 27.61 7.97 -0.36
C GLU A 313 27.00 9.32 -0.70
N PRO A 314 27.07 10.30 0.20
CA PRO A 314 26.57 11.63 -0.08
C PRO A 314 27.22 12.27 -1.32
N GLY A 315 26.42 12.97 -2.12
CA GLY A 315 26.90 13.69 -3.30
C GLY A 315 27.19 12.85 -4.55
N VAL A 316 26.93 11.53 -4.53
CA VAL A 316 27.21 10.63 -5.66
C VAL A 316 25.96 10.29 -6.46
N PHE A 317 24.87 9.90 -5.81
CA PHE A 317 23.65 9.47 -6.49
C PHE A 317 22.65 10.62 -6.56
N PRO A 318 22.14 10.99 -7.76
CA PRO A 318 21.22 12.11 -7.91
C PRO A 318 19.88 11.87 -7.23
N TYR A 319 19.26 12.96 -6.76
CA TYR A 319 17.84 12.96 -6.42
C TYR A 319 17.00 12.98 -7.70
N PHE A 320 15.99 12.14 -7.74
CA PHE A 320 14.98 12.17 -8.80
C PHE A 320 13.66 12.70 -8.24
N ASP A 321 13.14 13.76 -8.81
CA ASP A 321 11.81 14.30 -8.48
C ASP A 321 10.66 13.48 -9.09
N HIS A 322 10.98 12.24 -9.44
CA HIS A 322 10.08 11.23 -10.00
C HIS A 322 10.52 9.84 -9.52
N ASN A 323 9.67 8.84 -9.74
CA ASN A 323 10.01 7.45 -9.53
C ASN A 323 10.32 6.77 -10.88
N HIS A 324 11.13 5.71 -10.84
CA HIS A 324 11.37 4.88 -12.00
C HIS A 324 10.67 3.53 -11.84
N TYR A 325 9.89 3.16 -12.86
CA TYR A 325 9.23 1.87 -12.99
C TYR A 325 9.81 1.16 -14.20
N HIS A 326 10.65 0.17 -13.96
CA HIS A 326 11.32 -0.57 -15.03
C HIS A 326 10.73 -1.95 -15.17
N PHE A 327 10.43 -2.34 -16.41
CA PHE A 327 9.92 -3.66 -16.76
C PHE A 327 10.86 -4.35 -17.74
N ARG A 328 10.95 -5.67 -17.65
CA ARG A 328 11.73 -6.48 -18.56
C ARG A 328 11.17 -6.46 -19.99
N ASP A 329 9.84 -6.46 -20.11
CA ASP A 329 9.14 -6.51 -21.40
C ASP A 329 7.79 -5.77 -21.30
N HIS A 330 6.99 -5.81 -22.36
CA HIS A 330 5.70 -5.15 -22.39
C HIS A 330 4.57 -5.90 -21.65
N ASP A 331 4.81 -7.09 -21.11
CA ASP A 331 3.85 -7.76 -20.22
C ASP A 331 4.01 -7.27 -18.78
N VAL A 332 3.59 -6.03 -18.54
CA VAL A 332 3.67 -5.36 -17.23
C VAL A 332 2.80 -6.02 -16.16
N TRP A 333 1.89 -6.92 -16.54
CA TRP A 333 1.02 -7.65 -15.61
C TRP A 333 1.65 -8.93 -15.07
N ALA A 334 2.57 -9.53 -15.82
CA ALA A 334 3.20 -10.79 -15.46
C ALA A 334 3.87 -10.79 -14.08
N PRO A 335 4.52 -9.68 -13.65
CA PRO A 335 5.15 -9.61 -12.33
C PRO A 335 4.21 -9.81 -11.15
N MET A 336 2.93 -9.52 -11.33
CA MET A 336 1.91 -9.64 -10.28
C MET A 336 1.32 -11.06 -10.19
N ASN A 337 1.74 -11.98 -11.03
CA ASN A 337 1.28 -13.36 -10.96
C ASN A 337 2.09 -14.13 -9.90
N ALA A 338 1.43 -14.48 -8.77
CA ALA A 338 2.06 -15.19 -7.66
C ALA A 338 2.54 -16.61 -8.03
N GLU A 339 2.05 -17.17 -9.12
CA GLU A 339 2.44 -18.50 -9.63
C GLU A 339 3.65 -18.43 -10.58
N ALA A 340 3.99 -17.24 -11.07
CA ALA A 340 5.19 -17.07 -11.86
C ALA A 340 6.42 -17.11 -10.94
N THR A 341 7.42 -17.95 -11.28
CA THR A 341 8.77 -17.79 -10.72
C THR A 341 9.17 -16.33 -10.91
N ALA A 342 9.73 -15.72 -9.85
CA ALA A 342 10.09 -14.31 -9.85
C ALA A 342 10.78 -13.94 -11.18
N ARG A 343 10.11 -13.12 -11.99
CA ARG A 343 10.70 -12.60 -13.21
C ARG A 343 11.71 -11.54 -12.80
N GLU A 344 12.98 -11.88 -12.88
CA GLU A 344 14.07 -10.93 -12.71
C GLU A 344 13.99 -9.86 -13.81
N GLY A 345 14.52 -8.66 -13.55
CA GLY A 345 14.60 -7.60 -14.55
C GLY A 345 13.57 -6.48 -14.40
N GLN A 346 12.73 -6.53 -13.35
CA GLN A 346 11.80 -5.45 -13.04
C GLN A 346 12.10 -4.82 -11.68
N TYR A 347 11.89 -3.52 -11.57
CA TYR A 347 12.05 -2.80 -10.30
C TYR A 347 11.32 -1.47 -10.30
N MET A 348 11.06 -0.98 -9.09
CA MET A 348 10.69 0.40 -8.82
C MET A 348 11.81 1.04 -8.00
N LEU A 349 12.32 2.19 -8.43
CA LEU A 349 13.37 2.94 -7.73
C LEU A 349 12.78 4.23 -7.15
N PHE A 350 12.94 4.40 -5.85
CA PHE A 350 12.51 5.56 -5.09
C PHE A 350 13.70 6.26 -4.44
N THR A 351 13.78 7.57 -4.62
CA THR A 351 14.73 8.45 -3.93
C THR A 351 13.96 9.32 -2.95
N PRO A 352 14.22 9.23 -1.62
CA PRO A 352 13.48 10.00 -0.63
C PRO A 352 13.86 11.47 -0.69
N LEU A 353 12.94 12.34 -0.27
CA LEU A 353 13.18 13.76 -0.08
C LEU A 353 13.36 14.06 1.41
N THR A 354 14.46 14.71 1.77
CA THR A 354 14.73 15.13 3.13
C THR A 354 14.71 16.67 3.26
N HIS A 355 14.60 17.16 4.49
CA HIS A 355 14.60 18.61 4.78
C HIS A 355 15.90 19.32 4.38
N GLN A 356 16.97 18.58 4.08
CA GLN A 356 18.26 19.16 3.68
C GLN A 356 18.28 19.66 2.22
N GLY A 357 17.18 19.36 1.45
CA GLY A 357 17.09 19.74 0.04
C GLY A 357 18.01 18.85 -0.83
N ASN A 358 17.71 18.65 -2.16
CA ASN A 358 18.43 17.55 -2.78
C ASN A 358 18.74 17.78 -4.25
N THR A 359 20.02 17.97 -4.52
CA THR A 359 20.59 17.58 -5.81
C THR A 359 21.01 16.10 -5.81
N HIS A 360 21.35 15.54 -4.63
CA HIS A 360 21.77 14.15 -4.43
C HIS A 360 21.06 13.56 -3.20
N VAL A 361 20.97 12.24 -3.17
CA VAL A 361 20.43 11.49 -2.03
C VAL A 361 21.50 10.65 -1.34
N ASP A 362 21.30 10.39 -0.05
CA ASP A 362 22.13 9.50 0.76
C ASP A 362 21.47 8.16 1.05
N SER A 363 20.26 7.96 0.48
CA SER A 363 19.53 6.70 0.56
C SER A 363 18.63 6.49 -0.66
N ALA A 364 18.32 5.23 -0.96
CA ALA A 364 17.34 4.85 -1.98
C ALA A 364 16.66 3.53 -1.59
N SER A 365 15.47 3.31 -2.13
CA SER A 365 14.77 2.02 -2.02
C SER A 365 14.46 1.47 -3.40
N ILE A 366 14.77 0.19 -3.61
CA ILE A 366 14.49 -0.53 -4.85
C ILE A 366 13.54 -1.67 -4.50
N MET A 367 12.31 -1.61 -5.00
CA MET A 367 11.28 -2.61 -4.73
C MET A 367 11.05 -3.49 -5.96
N THR A 368 10.89 -4.77 -5.71
CA THR A 368 10.41 -5.77 -6.65
C THR A 368 9.29 -6.58 -6.02
N PHE A 369 8.59 -7.40 -6.80
CA PHE A 369 7.58 -8.31 -6.25
C PHE A 369 8.17 -9.68 -5.96
N MET A 370 7.67 -10.30 -4.88
CA MET A 370 8.11 -11.63 -4.45
C MET A 370 6.89 -12.43 -3.97
N PRO A 371 6.56 -13.56 -4.61
CA PRO A 371 5.54 -14.46 -4.09
C PRO A 371 5.99 -15.07 -2.76
N PHE A 372 5.02 -15.34 -1.87
CA PHE A 372 5.30 -15.93 -0.56
C PHE A 372 5.98 -17.29 -0.65
N SER A 373 5.69 -18.06 -1.70
CA SER A 373 6.31 -19.37 -1.97
C SER A 373 7.83 -19.36 -1.99
N GLU A 374 8.47 -18.23 -2.34
CA GLU A 374 9.93 -18.10 -2.30
C GLU A 374 10.52 -18.07 -0.88
N VAL A 375 9.71 -17.67 0.10
CA VAL A 375 10.11 -17.56 1.51
C VAL A 375 9.35 -18.51 2.44
N GLU A 376 8.46 -19.34 1.90
CA GLU A 376 7.56 -20.22 2.65
C GLU A 376 8.30 -21.21 3.56
N ARG A 377 9.44 -21.72 3.12
CA ARG A 377 10.29 -22.63 3.92
C ARG A 377 10.77 -22.02 5.24
N TRP A 378 10.73 -20.70 5.38
CA TRP A 378 11.04 -19.99 6.64
C TRP A 378 9.77 -19.45 7.34
N ALA A 379 8.57 -19.84 6.90
CA ALA A 379 7.30 -19.34 7.44
C ALA A 379 7.11 -19.64 8.93
N GLY A 380 7.72 -20.70 9.47
CA GLY A 380 7.72 -21.01 10.89
C GLY A 380 8.54 -20.04 11.78
N SER A 381 9.29 -19.11 11.16
CA SER A 381 10.09 -18.11 11.90
C SER A 381 9.34 -16.80 12.08
N HIS A 382 9.61 -16.07 13.17
CA HIS A 382 9.13 -14.73 13.43
C HIS A 382 10.28 -13.82 13.85
N ASN A 383 10.28 -12.55 13.43
CA ASN A 383 11.31 -11.60 13.81
C ASN A 383 10.82 -10.16 13.71
N THR A 384 10.66 -9.50 14.85
CA THR A 384 10.39 -8.07 14.97
C THR A 384 11.32 -7.44 16.02
N THR A 385 11.30 -6.12 16.14
CA THR A 385 12.03 -5.43 17.21
C THR A 385 11.46 -5.72 18.60
N ALA A 386 10.18 -6.04 18.70
CA ALA A 386 9.51 -6.38 19.97
C ALA A 386 9.72 -7.85 20.35
N GLU A 387 9.75 -8.72 19.36
CA GLU A 387 9.96 -10.17 19.50
C GLU A 387 11.13 -10.58 18.58
N PRO A 388 12.38 -10.30 19.00
CA PRO A 388 13.53 -10.62 18.16
C PRO A 388 13.67 -12.14 17.98
N GLY A 389 13.74 -12.58 16.75
CA GLY A 389 14.00 -13.95 16.37
C GLY A 389 15.13 -14.01 15.34
N THR A 390 15.86 -15.12 15.34
CA THR A 390 16.91 -15.34 14.34
C THR A 390 16.37 -16.20 13.21
N ARG A 391 16.56 -15.76 11.98
CA ARG A 391 16.48 -16.62 10.79
C ARG A 391 17.86 -17.14 10.48
N ASN A 392 17.91 -18.36 9.95
CA ASN A 392 19.19 -19.04 9.71
C ASN A 392 20.03 -18.36 8.61
N ALA A 393 21.31 -18.77 8.52
CA ALA A 393 22.26 -18.24 7.53
C ALA A 393 21.77 -18.45 6.07
N ASP A 394 21.00 -19.51 5.80
CA ASP A 394 20.44 -19.78 4.48
C ASP A 394 19.43 -18.70 4.06
N TYR A 395 18.61 -18.19 4.98
CA TYR A 395 17.71 -17.06 4.72
C TYR A 395 18.48 -15.77 4.40
N GLU A 396 19.53 -15.46 5.15
CA GLU A 396 20.35 -14.28 4.89
C GLU A 396 21.08 -14.40 3.54
N ALA A 397 21.63 -15.59 3.22
CA ALA A 397 22.24 -15.87 1.93
C ALA A 397 21.23 -15.76 0.76
N PHE A 398 19.99 -16.21 0.96
CA PHE A 398 18.91 -16.03 -0.03
C PHE A 398 18.63 -14.55 -0.30
N LYS A 399 18.47 -13.74 0.75
CA LYS A 399 18.24 -12.29 0.63
C LYS A 399 19.40 -11.59 -0.10
N GLN A 400 20.64 -11.97 0.22
CA GLN A 400 21.82 -11.39 -0.42
C GLN A 400 21.84 -11.69 -1.92
N ARG A 401 21.61 -12.95 -2.32
CA ARG A 401 21.53 -13.33 -3.76
C ARG A 401 20.46 -12.54 -4.51
N LYS A 402 19.28 -12.36 -3.90
CA LYS A 402 18.20 -11.55 -4.50
C LYS A 402 18.58 -10.08 -4.61
N ALA A 403 19.20 -9.52 -3.58
CA ALA A 403 19.69 -8.13 -3.61
C ALA A 403 20.74 -7.92 -4.70
N ASP A 404 21.67 -8.85 -4.86
CA ASP A 404 22.72 -8.79 -5.89
C ASP A 404 22.13 -8.78 -7.32
N VAL A 405 21.07 -9.57 -7.55
CA VAL A 405 20.35 -9.56 -8.83
C VAL A 405 19.69 -8.21 -9.07
N VAL A 406 18.93 -7.70 -8.11
CA VAL A 406 18.25 -6.41 -8.21
C VAL A 406 19.26 -5.28 -8.47
N LEU A 407 20.37 -5.25 -7.73
CA LEU A 407 21.40 -4.23 -7.88
C LEU A 407 22.07 -4.28 -9.25
N ARG A 408 22.37 -5.48 -9.77
CA ARG A 408 22.93 -5.63 -11.15
C ARG A 408 21.97 -5.11 -12.21
N THR A 409 20.68 -5.40 -12.07
CA THR A 409 19.65 -4.91 -13.01
C THR A 409 19.57 -3.39 -12.99
N VAL A 410 19.49 -2.79 -11.80
CA VAL A 410 19.40 -1.32 -11.66
C VAL A 410 20.68 -0.63 -12.15
N ALA A 411 21.87 -1.23 -11.91
CA ALA A 411 23.15 -0.69 -12.33
C ALA A 411 23.32 -0.60 -13.86
N GLN A 412 22.57 -1.38 -14.64
CA GLN A 412 22.57 -1.26 -16.10
C GLN A 412 22.08 0.13 -16.55
N ARG A 413 21.10 0.69 -15.85
CA ARG A 413 20.54 2.01 -16.16
C ARG A 413 21.17 3.12 -15.31
N PHE A 414 21.60 2.80 -14.10
CA PHE A 414 22.17 3.74 -13.12
C PHE A 414 23.53 3.24 -12.64
N PRO A 415 24.56 3.24 -13.51
CA PRO A 415 25.88 2.64 -13.18
C PRO A 415 26.54 3.30 -11.97
N GLN A 416 26.30 4.60 -11.72
CA GLN A 416 26.80 5.31 -10.55
C GLN A 416 26.25 4.76 -9.22
N LEU A 417 25.13 4.01 -9.23
CA LEU A 417 24.57 3.43 -8.02
C LEU A 417 25.55 2.44 -7.38
N ALA A 418 26.22 1.61 -8.19
CA ALA A 418 27.14 0.59 -7.70
C ALA A 418 28.31 1.18 -6.88
N SER A 419 28.84 2.34 -7.29
CA SER A 419 29.91 3.03 -6.57
C SER A 419 29.42 3.80 -5.33
N ALA A 420 28.14 4.15 -5.30
CA ALA A 420 27.53 4.92 -4.23
C ALA A 420 27.14 4.08 -3.00
N VAL A 421 26.91 2.76 -3.15
CA VAL A 421 26.40 1.92 -2.05
C VAL A 421 27.39 1.82 -0.90
N ARG A 422 26.92 2.11 0.33
CA ARG A 422 27.66 2.00 1.60
C ARG A 422 27.01 1.06 2.61
N GLY A 423 25.76 0.65 2.38
CA GLY A 423 25.04 -0.31 3.21
C GLY A 423 23.78 -0.81 2.53
N ILE A 424 23.46 -2.07 2.79
CA ILE A 424 22.32 -2.76 2.17
C ILE A 424 21.50 -3.42 3.27
N TRP A 425 20.19 -3.20 3.24
CA TRP A 425 19.19 -3.91 4.04
C TRP A 425 18.08 -4.40 3.14
N THR A 426 17.47 -5.52 3.48
CA THR A 426 16.41 -6.09 2.65
C THR A 426 15.19 -6.42 3.47
N THR A 427 14.02 -6.25 2.88
CA THR A 427 12.73 -6.73 3.40
C THR A 427 12.15 -7.76 2.44
N THR A 428 11.38 -8.71 2.99
CA THR A 428 10.73 -9.78 2.25
C THR A 428 9.26 -9.87 2.65
N PRO A 429 8.44 -10.70 2.02
CA PRO A 429 7.08 -10.97 2.50
C PRO A 429 7.02 -11.38 3.98
N LEU A 430 8.04 -12.10 4.51
CA LEU A 430 8.10 -12.43 5.94
C LEU A 430 8.24 -11.18 6.83
N THR A 431 8.95 -10.15 6.37
CA THR A 431 9.07 -8.90 7.12
C THR A 431 7.72 -8.18 7.21
N PHE A 432 7.00 -8.10 6.09
CA PHE A 432 5.65 -7.50 6.08
C PHE A 432 4.67 -8.31 6.94
N ARG A 433 4.71 -9.64 6.87
CA ARG A 433 3.89 -10.51 7.71
C ARG A 433 4.14 -10.23 9.19
N ASP A 434 5.39 -10.17 9.61
CA ASP A 434 5.76 -10.05 11.02
C ASP A 434 5.45 -8.66 11.60
N TYR A 435 5.68 -7.59 10.83
CA TYR A 435 5.46 -6.22 11.29
C TYR A 435 4.05 -5.70 11.03
N ILE A 436 3.46 -6.02 9.87
CA ILE A 436 2.14 -5.48 9.49
C ILE A 436 1.01 -6.45 9.85
N GLY A 437 1.33 -7.74 10.03
CA GLY A 437 0.32 -8.76 10.37
C GLY A 437 -0.49 -9.25 9.16
N CYS A 438 -0.04 -8.93 7.93
CA CYS A 438 -0.70 -9.39 6.71
C CYS A 438 -0.30 -10.83 6.40
N PRO A 439 -1.25 -11.77 6.26
CA PRO A 439 -0.95 -13.13 5.81
C PRO A 439 -0.13 -13.12 4.53
N GLU A 440 0.83 -14.05 4.40
CA GLU A 440 1.71 -14.18 3.25
C GLU A 440 2.52 -12.90 2.92
N GLY A 441 2.57 -11.92 3.84
CA GLY A 441 3.24 -10.65 3.61
C GLY A 441 2.69 -9.85 2.43
N THR A 442 1.40 -9.99 2.16
CA THR A 442 0.73 -9.31 1.04
C THR A 442 0.89 -7.79 1.13
N THR A 443 1.15 -7.16 -0.02
CA THR A 443 1.35 -5.71 -0.09
C THR A 443 0.02 -4.93 -0.04
N TYR A 444 -1.04 -5.44 -0.69
CA TYR A 444 -2.33 -4.75 -0.85
C TYR A 444 -3.53 -5.55 -0.30
N GLY A 445 -3.29 -6.59 0.50
CA GLY A 445 -4.35 -7.39 1.11
C GLY A 445 -5.06 -8.32 0.11
N ILE A 446 -6.37 -8.46 0.26
CA ILE A 446 -7.17 -9.41 -0.53
C ILE A 446 -7.25 -8.98 -2.00
N GLN A 447 -6.90 -9.91 -2.90
CA GLN A 447 -7.01 -9.74 -4.35
C GLN A 447 -8.46 -9.51 -4.76
N LYS A 448 -8.74 -8.44 -5.50
CA LYS A 448 -10.06 -8.18 -6.09
C LYS A 448 -10.21 -8.91 -7.41
N GLU A 449 -11.45 -9.30 -7.73
CA GLU A 449 -11.77 -10.09 -8.91
C GLU A 449 -12.86 -9.43 -9.75
N ALA A 450 -12.54 -9.05 -11.00
CA ALA A 450 -13.51 -8.48 -11.94
C ALA A 450 -14.58 -9.51 -12.35
N THR A 451 -14.19 -10.79 -12.53
CA THR A 451 -15.12 -11.85 -12.96
C THR A 451 -16.11 -12.26 -11.88
N ALA A 452 -15.79 -12.00 -10.62
CA ALA A 452 -16.63 -12.40 -9.49
C ALA A 452 -16.46 -11.41 -8.29
N PRO A 453 -16.86 -10.13 -8.43
CA PRO A 453 -16.59 -9.09 -7.43
C PRO A 453 -17.11 -9.48 -6.03
N MET A 454 -18.26 -10.13 -5.97
CA MET A 454 -18.90 -10.54 -4.70
C MET A 454 -18.14 -11.64 -3.95
N ARG A 455 -17.25 -12.39 -4.60
CA ARG A 455 -16.40 -13.36 -3.90
C ARG A 455 -15.45 -12.72 -2.93
N THR A 456 -14.92 -11.54 -3.29
CA THR A 456 -13.95 -10.80 -2.50
C THR A 456 -14.55 -9.63 -1.72
N TYR A 457 -15.88 -9.45 -1.82
CA TYR A 457 -16.59 -8.50 -0.99
C TYR A 457 -16.73 -9.03 0.44
N LEU A 458 -16.33 -8.21 1.39
CA LEU A 458 -16.56 -8.42 2.81
C LEU A 458 -17.48 -7.32 3.33
N SER A 459 -18.62 -7.71 3.90
CA SER A 459 -19.46 -6.74 4.61
C SER A 459 -18.64 -6.08 5.71
N PRO A 460 -18.69 -4.75 5.87
CA PRO A 460 -18.01 -4.06 6.95
C PRO A 460 -18.61 -4.39 8.33
N ARG A 461 -19.76 -5.03 8.37
CA ARG A 461 -20.41 -5.48 9.59
C ARG A 461 -20.57 -6.99 9.58
N THR A 462 -20.23 -7.65 10.68
CA THR A 462 -20.54 -9.04 10.97
C THR A 462 -21.73 -9.12 11.93
N LYS A 463 -22.31 -10.32 12.07
CA LYS A 463 -23.39 -10.57 13.04
C LYS A 463 -22.87 -10.95 14.43
N VAL A 464 -21.56 -10.76 14.63
CA VAL A 464 -20.87 -11.09 15.89
C VAL A 464 -20.43 -9.81 16.59
#